data_ef594bda0257c37f91214b7c3a5e0f90
#
_entry.id   ef594bda0257c37f91214b7c3a5e0f90
#
_cell.length_a   1.000
_cell.length_b   1.000
_cell.length_c   1.000
_cell.angle_alpha   90.00
_cell.angle_beta   90.00
_cell.angle_gamma   90.00
#
_symmetry.space_group_name_H-M   'P 1'
#
loop_
_entity.id
_entity.type
_entity.pdbx_description
1 polymer ?
#
loop_
_entity_poly.entity_id
_entity_poly.type
_entity_poly.pdbx_seq_one_letter_code
_entity_poly.pdbx_strand_id
1 'polypeptide(L)'
;MPAAVAQRLLGLAAVSLLAGVIALAVVERRSSDANATPTPTGAVAPGGGWYSALAASRGPAGDAERTTCGLILTARSLGVSHPVLPCGAKLLLRFGDQTVLTEVIDNRLKSQGHQFELTERLAADLGIDGTQQIDWRFAAHPSS
;
A
#
# COMPACT_ATOMS: atom_id res chain seq x y z
N MET A 1 -55.70 31.28 16.44
CA MET A 1 -55.15 30.45 15.35
C MET A 1 -53.78 30.90 14.86
N PRO A 2 -53.27 32.13 15.06
CA PRO A 2 -51.94 32.45 14.53
C PRO A 2 -50.75 31.96 15.35
N ALA A 3 -50.90 31.68 16.64
CA ALA A 3 -49.76 31.27 17.50
C ALA A 3 -49.20 29.88 17.21
N ALA A 4 -50.02 28.93 16.79
CA ALA A 4 -49.57 27.56 16.54
C ALA A 4 -48.77 27.44 15.21
N VAL A 5 -49.05 28.30 14.25
CA VAL A 5 -48.34 28.33 12.95
C VAL A 5 -46.94 28.94 13.13
N ALA A 6 -46.82 29.99 13.95
CA ALA A 6 -45.55 30.63 14.25
C ALA A 6 -44.59 29.73 14.97
N GLN A 7 -45.06 28.89 15.90
CA GLN A 7 -44.22 27.94 16.61
C GLN A 7 -43.69 26.80 15.71
N ARG A 8 -44.49 26.38 14.75
CA ARG A 8 -44.06 25.35 13.79
C ARG A 8 -43.02 25.86 12.78
N LEU A 9 -43.08 27.10 12.39
CA LEU A 9 -42.10 27.73 11.51
C LEU A 9 -40.77 27.96 12.21
N LEU A 10 -40.79 28.34 13.51
CA LEU A 10 -39.58 28.49 14.32
C LEU A 10 -38.88 27.14 14.53
N GLY A 11 -39.63 26.06 14.72
CA GLY A 11 -39.06 24.71 14.87
C GLY A 11 -38.36 24.21 13.61
N LEU A 12 -38.93 24.46 12.44
CA LEU A 12 -38.32 24.07 11.16
C LEU A 12 -37.08 24.87 10.83
N ALA A 13 -37.03 26.15 11.18
CA ALA A 13 -35.85 26.99 10.95
C ALA A 13 -34.66 26.55 11.83
N ALA A 14 -34.92 26.14 13.08
CA ALA A 14 -33.90 25.66 13.97
C ALA A 14 -33.27 24.34 13.54
N VAL A 15 -34.06 23.42 13.02
CA VAL A 15 -33.58 22.12 12.51
C VAL A 15 -32.74 22.32 11.25
N SER A 16 -33.11 23.25 10.37
CA SER A 16 -32.36 23.54 9.14
C SER A 16 -30.98 24.14 9.45
N LEU A 17 -30.87 24.98 10.48
CA LEU A 17 -29.60 25.58 10.91
C LEU A 17 -28.64 24.53 11.48
N LEU A 18 -29.16 23.60 12.30
CA LEU A 18 -28.35 22.51 12.86
C LEU A 18 -27.82 21.55 11.79
N ALA A 19 -28.63 21.23 10.81
CA ALA A 19 -28.21 20.40 9.69
C ALA A 19 -27.09 21.06 8.85
N GLY A 20 -27.15 22.37 8.66
CA GLY A 20 -26.14 23.12 7.94
C GLY A 20 -24.77 23.14 8.63
N VAL A 21 -24.74 23.26 9.96
CA VAL A 21 -23.50 23.28 10.73
C VAL A 21 -22.81 21.90 10.70
N ILE A 22 -23.57 20.82 10.78
CA ILE A 22 -23.01 19.46 10.71
C ILE A 22 -22.42 19.18 9.33
N ALA A 23 -23.06 19.66 8.27
CA ALA A 23 -22.55 19.49 6.90
C ALA A 23 -21.22 20.24 6.69
N LEU A 24 -21.07 21.43 7.23
CA LEU A 24 -19.82 22.19 7.16
C LEU A 24 -18.68 21.52 7.93
N ALA A 25 -18.96 20.98 9.11
CA ALA A 25 -17.95 20.28 9.91
C ALA A 25 -17.42 18.99 9.24
N VAL A 26 -18.29 18.29 8.49
CA VAL A 26 -17.89 17.09 7.73
C VAL A 26 -17.04 17.46 6.52
N VAL A 27 -17.32 18.57 5.86
CA VAL A 27 -16.53 19.05 4.71
C VAL A 27 -15.15 19.49 5.16
N GLU A 28 -15.03 20.19 6.28
CA GLU A 28 -13.71 20.60 6.81
C GLU A 28 -12.83 19.42 7.20
N ARG A 29 -13.39 18.36 7.78
CA ARG A 29 -12.63 17.14 8.09
C ARG A 29 -12.13 16.42 6.83
N ARG A 30 -12.92 16.37 5.76
CA ARG A 30 -12.50 15.79 4.48
C ARG A 30 -11.45 16.63 3.77
N SER A 31 -11.49 17.94 3.93
CA SER A 31 -10.49 18.83 3.34
C SER A 31 -9.15 18.78 4.07
N SER A 32 -9.15 18.45 5.37
CA SER A 32 -7.91 18.26 6.12
C SER A 32 -7.17 16.99 5.73
N ASP A 33 -7.90 15.92 5.36
CA ASP A 33 -7.30 14.68 4.87
C ASP A 33 -6.82 14.79 3.41
N ALA A 34 -7.41 15.69 2.62
CA ALA A 34 -7.01 15.93 1.23
C ALA A 34 -5.73 16.78 1.11
N ASN A 35 -5.30 17.43 2.16
CA ASN A 35 -4.07 18.22 2.22
C ASN A 35 -2.90 17.47 2.87
N ALA A 36 -3.02 16.17 3.11
CA ALA A 36 -1.87 15.32 3.29
C ALA A 36 -1.10 15.35 1.97
N THR A 37 -0.11 16.23 1.88
CA THR A 37 0.89 16.21 0.82
C THR A 37 1.37 14.77 0.75
N PRO A 38 1.27 14.07 -0.40
CA PRO A 38 1.92 12.78 -0.50
C PRO A 38 3.38 13.03 -0.22
N THR A 39 3.83 12.60 0.94
CA THR A 39 5.27 12.60 1.25
C THR A 39 5.91 11.85 0.10
N PRO A 40 6.82 12.44 -0.66
CA PRO A 40 7.49 11.71 -1.73
C PRO A 40 8.18 10.52 -1.06
N THR A 41 7.58 9.36 -1.22
CA THR A 41 8.14 8.09 -0.79
C THR A 41 9.37 7.83 -1.66
N GLY A 42 10.50 8.32 -1.27
CA GLY A 42 11.67 8.21 -2.11
C GLY A 42 12.99 8.71 -1.54
N ALA A 43 13.01 9.29 -0.37
CA ALA A 43 14.27 9.55 0.29
C ALA A 43 14.76 8.25 0.94
N VAL A 44 15.61 7.50 0.23
CA VAL A 44 16.41 6.43 0.81
C VAL A 44 17.31 7.07 1.86
N ALA A 45 16.90 7.03 3.12
CA ALA A 45 17.79 7.40 4.21
C ALA A 45 18.90 6.33 4.30
N PRO A 46 20.17 6.68 4.20
CA PRO A 46 21.25 5.76 4.47
C PRO A 46 21.28 5.52 5.98
N GLY A 47 20.70 4.42 6.42
CA GLY A 47 20.70 4.06 7.82
C GLY A 47 19.55 3.17 8.27
N GLY A 48 19.51 1.92 7.83
CA GLY A 48 18.87 0.81 8.56
C GLY A 48 17.38 0.85 8.89
N GLY A 49 16.64 1.85 8.44
CA GLY A 49 15.19 1.97 8.67
C GLY A 49 14.36 1.04 7.79
N TRP A 50 13.09 0.88 8.18
CA TRP A 50 12.08 0.24 7.34
C TRP A 50 11.39 1.26 6.46
N TYR A 51 11.13 0.89 5.22
CA TYR A 51 10.35 1.66 4.25
C TYR A 51 9.01 0.98 4.06
N SER A 52 7.95 1.75 3.85
CA SER A 52 6.63 1.21 3.53
C SER A 52 6.38 1.28 2.04
N ALA A 53 5.77 0.24 1.49
CA ALA A 53 5.39 0.16 0.09
C ALA A 53 4.14 -0.69 -0.09
N LEU A 54 3.43 -0.50 -1.19
CA LEU A 54 2.34 -1.37 -1.59
C LEU A 54 2.90 -2.59 -2.33
N ALA A 55 2.40 -3.75 -1.97
CA ALA A 55 2.77 -5.03 -2.56
C ALA A 55 1.53 -5.86 -2.91
N ALA A 56 1.64 -6.65 -3.96
CA ALA A 56 0.61 -7.59 -4.38
C ALA A 56 1.25 -8.89 -4.89
N SER A 57 0.47 -9.97 -4.97
CA SER A 57 0.91 -11.18 -5.67
C SER A 57 0.94 -10.92 -7.18
N ARG A 58 1.96 -11.41 -7.86
CA ARG A 58 2.01 -11.42 -9.33
C ARG A 58 1.16 -12.54 -9.96
N GLY A 59 0.54 -13.36 -9.14
CA GLY A 59 -0.21 -14.54 -9.56
C GLY A 59 0.69 -15.72 -9.96
N PRO A 60 0.09 -16.78 -10.52
CA PRO A 60 0.81 -17.99 -10.90
C PRO A 60 1.84 -17.71 -11.98
N ALA A 61 2.95 -18.45 -11.93
CA ALA A 61 3.95 -18.44 -12.99
C ALA A 61 3.36 -19.03 -14.27
N GLY A 62 3.59 -18.36 -15.40
CA GLY A 62 3.29 -18.91 -16.73
C GLY A 62 4.25 -20.04 -17.12
N ASP A 63 3.92 -20.77 -18.16
CA ASP A 63 4.77 -21.84 -18.70
C ASP A 63 6.12 -21.27 -19.16
N ALA A 64 7.20 -21.73 -18.53
CA ALA A 64 8.57 -21.28 -18.80
C ALA A 64 8.75 -19.74 -18.72
N GLU A 65 7.96 -19.06 -17.89
CA GLU A 65 8.06 -17.61 -17.70
C GLU A 65 9.45 -17.22 -17.21
N ARG A 66 10.13 -16.39 -18.01
CA ARG A 66 11.48 -15.92 -17.68
C ARG A 66 11.44 -14.49 -17.18
N THR A 67 12.10 -14.26 -16.05
CA THR A 67 12.27 -12.92 -15.49
C THR A 67 13.34 -12.13 -16.21
N THR A 68 13.36 -10.80 -16.02
CA THR A 68 14.45 -9.93 -16.52
C THR A 68 15.80 -10.27 -15.90
N CYS A 69 15.81 -10.85 -14.70
CA CYS A 69 17.01 -11.29 -14.01
C CYS A 69 17.48 -12.70 -14.44
N GLY A 70 16.85 -13.30 -15.45
CA GLY A 70 17.27 -14.57 -16.06
C GLY A 70 16.75 -15.83 -15.39
N LEU A 71 15.91 -15.72 -14.36
CA LEU A 71 15.30 -16.87 -13.69
C LEU A 71 14.08 -17.38 -14.47
N ILE A 72 13.89 -18.69 -14.47
CA ILE A 72 12.65 -19.31 -14.90
C ILE A 72 11.76 -19.46 -13.66
N LEU A 73 10.57 -18.86 -13.72
CA LEU A 73 9.61 -18.93 -12.63
C LEU A 73 8.92 -20.29 -12.59
N THR A 74 8.70 -20.75 -11.38
CA THR A 74 7.92 -21.95 -11.07
C THR A 74 6.96 -21.63 -9.92
N ALA A 75 6.02 -22.51 -9.64
CA ALA A 75 5.13 -22.39 -8.48
C ALA A 75 5.88 -22.35 -7.13
N ARG A 76 7.16 -22.73 -7.10
CA ARG A 76 8.00 -22.73 -5.89
C ARG A 76 8.95 -21.54 -5.80
N SER A 77 9.03 -20.71 -6.83
CA SER A 77 9.92 -19.56 -6.86
C SER A 77 9.58 -18.58 -5.76
N LEU A 78 10.61 -18.11 -5.06
CA LEU A 78 10.53 -17.08 -4.04
C LEU A 78 11.29 -15.85 -4.52
N GLY A 79 10.66 -14.70 -4.53
CA GLY A 79 11.28 -13.47 -4.96
C GLY A 79 10.28 -12.37 -5.21
N VAL A 80 10.80 -11.20 -5.50
CA VAL A 80 10.01 -10.02 -5.78
C VAL A 80 10.39 -9.39 -7.11
N SER A 81 9.41 -8.72 -7.71
CA SER A 81 9.62 -7.80 -8.82
C SER A 81 9.58 -6.38 -8.31
N HIS A 82 10.53 -5.55 -8.76
CA HIS A 82 10.55 -4.12 -8.48
C HIS A 82 11.20 -3.36 -9.64
N PRO A 83 10.60 -2.26 -10.14
CA PRO A 83 11.04 -1.64 -11.40
C PRO A 83 12.42 -0.99 -11.35
N VAL A 84 12.92 -0.64 -10.18
CA VAL A 84 14.15 0.15 -10.01
C VAL A 84 15.26 -0.60 -9.27
N LEU A 85 14.92 -1.52 -8.37
CA LEU A 85 15.92 -2.23 -7.58
C LEU A 85 16.71 -3.21 -8.47
N PRO A 86 18.03 -3.34 -8.25
CA PRO A 86 18.85 -4.22 -9.08
C PRO A 86 18.52 -5.70 -8.86
N CYS A 87 18.69 -6.51 -9.91
CA CYS A 87 18.59 -7.96 -9.83
C CYS A 87 19.50 -8.52 -8.73
N GLY A 88 18.98 -9.45 -7.95
CA GLY A 88 19.72 -10.10 -6.88
C GLY A 88 19.85 -9.29 -5.59
N ALA A 89 19.32 -8.07 -5.53
CA ALA A 89 19.30 -7.30 -4.29
C ALA A 89 18.54 -8.07 -3.21
N LYS A 90 19.18 -8.27 -2.06
CA LYS A 90 18.59 -8.97 -0.91
C LYS A 90 17.76 -8.00 -0.07
N LEU A 91 16.54 -8.40 0.21
CA LEU A 91 15.57 -7.58 0.92
C LEU A 91 14.99 -8.36 2.10
N LEU A 92 14.71 -7.64 3.17
CA LEU A 92 13.81 -8.10 4.22
C LEU A 92 12.45 -7.47 3.96
N LEU A 93 11.43 -8.29 3.89
CA LEU A 93 10.03 -7.87 3.81
C LEU A 93 9.34 -8.22 5.11
N ARG A 94 8.52 -7.31 5.61
CA ARG A 94 7.72 -7.51 6.81
C ARG A 94 6.25 -7.23 6.52
N PHE A 95 5.39 -8.17 6.91
CA PHE A 95 3.95 -8.03 6.88
C PHE A 95 3.34 -8.65 8.15
N GLY A 96 2.63 -7.85 8.93
CA GLY A 96 2.20 -8.27 10.28
C GLY A 96 3.41 -8.65 11.14
N ASP A 97 3.35 -9.82 11.74
CA ASP A 97 4.43 -10.36 12.58
C ASP A 97 5.47 -11.17 11.81
N GLN A 98 5.29 -11.32 10.50
CA GLN A 98 6.19 -12.11 9.67
C GLN A 98 7.25 -11.24 9.01
N THR A 99 8.48 -11.72 9.01
CA THR A 99 9.60 -11.13 8.28
C THR A 99 10.29 -12.21 7.46
N VAL A 100 10.48 -11.96 6.18
CA VAL A 100 11.15 -12.91 5.28
C VAL A 100 12.31 -12.24 4.57
N LEU A 101 13.37 -13.02 4.33
CA LEU A 101 14.47 -12.65 3.44
C LEU A 101 14.12 -13.09 2.02
N THR A 102 14.22 -12.17 1.07
CA THR A 102 13.95 -12.44 -0.34
C THR A 102 14.94 -11.68 -1.22
N GLU A 103 14.79 -11.81 -2.53
CA GLU A 103 15.61 -11.08 -3.49
C GLU A 103 14.80 -10.54 -4.67
N VAL A 104 15.33 -9.53 -5.32
CA VAL A 104 14.78 -9.01 -6.58
C VAL A 104 15.12 -9.96 -7.71
N ILE A 105 14.09 -10.53 -8.32
CA ILE A 105 14.21 -11.53 -9.41
C ILE A 105 13.66 -11.03 -10.75
N ASP A 106 12.95 -9.92 -10.75
CA ASP A 106 12.40 -9.31 -11.97
C ASP A 106 12.31 -7.78 -11.80
N ASN A 107 12.45 -7.04 -12.89
CA ASN A 107 12.23 -5.59 -12.92
C ASN A 107 10.94 -5.19 -13.64
N ARG A 108 10.14 -6.14 -14.06
CA ARG A 108 8.83 -5.90 -14.67
C ARG A 108 7.71 -6.21 -13.69
N LEU A 109 6.80 -5.26 -13.54
CA LEU A 109 5.54 -5.47 -12.86
C LEU A 109 4.49 -5.90 -13.89
N LYS A 110 3.66 -6.88 -13.55
CA LYS A 110 2.54 -7.34 -14.39
C LYS A 110 1.35 -6.39 -14.32
N SER A 111 1.20 -5.68 -13.21
CA SER A 111 0.09 -4.77 -12.98
C SER A 111 0.55 -3.46 -12.34
N GLN A 112 -0.35 -2.48 -12.28
CA GLN A 112 -0.09 -1.16 -11.73
C GLN A 112 -0.73 -1.01 -10.34
N GLY A 113 -0.36 0.04 -9.62
CA GLY A 113 -0.96 0.38 -8.32
C GLY A 113 -0.19 -0.13 -7.10
N HIS A 114 0.96 -0.76 -7.30
CA HIS A 114 1.86 -1.20 -6.24
C HIS A 114 3.33 -1.06 -6.67
N GLN A 115 4.25 -1.11 -5.74
CA GLN A 115 5.69 -1.01 -5.98
C GLN A 115 6.37 -2.38 -6.04
N PHE A 116 5.86 -3.35 -5.30
CA PHE A 116 6.36 -4.71 -5.29
C PHE A 116 5.33 -5.71 -5.80
N GLU A 117 5.77 -6.63 -6.64
CA GLU A 117 5.03 -7.86 -6.91
C GLU A 117 5.80 -9.05 -6.32
N LEU A 118 5.11 -9.83 -5.51
CA LEU A 118 5.64 -11.03 -4.90
C LEU A 118 5.29 -12.24 -5.77
N THR A 119 6.20 -13.19 -5.88
CA THR A 119 5.83 -14.50 -6.42
C THR A 119 4.64 -15.06 -5.64
N GLU A 120 3.82 -15.86 -6.29
CA GLU A 120 2.63 -16.46 -5.68
C GLU A 120 2.95 -17.16 -4.36
N ARG A 121 4.05 -17.94 -4.35
CA ARG A 121 4.51 -18.63 -3.16
C ARG A 121 4.91 -17.68 -2.03
N LEU A 122 5.65 -16.63 -2.33
CA LEU A 122 6.07 -15.65 -1.32
C LEU A 122 4.87 -14.87 -0.75
N ALA A 123 3.91 -14.50 -1.59
CA ALA A 123 2.68 -13.85 -1.16
C ALA A 123 1.87 -14.77 -0.22
N ALA A 124 1.76 -16.06 -0.56
CA ALA A 124 1.09 -17.04 0.27
C ALA A 124 1.80 -17.24 1.61
N ASP A 125 3.12 -17.34 1.62
CA ASP A 125 3.93 -17.50 2.84
C ASP A 125 3.79 -16.29 3.77
N LEU A 126 3.62 -15.08 3.24
CA LEU A 126 3.37 -13.86 4.02
C LEU A 126 1.90 -13.63 4.36
N GLY A 127 0.96 -14.36 3.74
CA GLY A 127 -0.48 -14.14 3.92
C GLY A 127 -1.00 -12.87 3.24
N ILE A 128 -0.35 -12.45 2.15
CA ILE A 128 -0.77 -11.27 1.37
C ILE A 128 -1.85 -11.67 0.38
N ASP A 129 -3.02 -11.06 0.53
CA ASP A 129 -4.14 -11.17 -0.38
C ASP A 129 -4.50 -9.77 -0.92
N GLY A 130 -4.64 -9.65 -2.24
CA GLY A 130 -4.82 -8.37 -2.91
C GLY A 130 -3.59 -7.45 -2.78
N THR A 131 -3.82 -6.14 -2.81
CA THR A 131 -2.77 -5.15 -2.61
C THR A 131 -2.72 -4.74 -1.14
N GLN A 132 -1.58 -4.93 -0.50
CA GLN A 132 -1.35 -4.66 0.92
C GLN A 132 -0.12 -3.78 1.12
N GLN A 133 -0.12 -3.00 2.18
CA GLN A 133 1.06 -2.26 2.60
C GLN A 133 2.00 -3.20 3.36
N ILE A 134 3.24 -3.23 2.94
CA ILE A 134 4.33 -3.96 3.59
C ILE A 134 5.41 -3.00 4.03
N ASP A 135 6.25 -3.42 4.95
CA ASP A 135 7.52 -2.77 5.24
C ASP A 135 8.67 -3.57 4.62
N TRP A 136 9.68 -2.86 4.16
CA TRP A 136 10.84 -3.48 3.55
C TRP A 136 12.14 -2.72 3.87
N ARG A 137 13.25 -3.39 3.75
CA ARG A 137 14.58 -2.79 3.78
C ARG A 137 15.59 -3.68 3.08
N PHE A 138 16.73 -3.13 2.72
CA PHE A 138 17.84 -3.96 2.29
C PHE A 138 18.32 -4.86 3.44
N ALA A 139 18.56 -6.14 3.13
CA ALA A 139 19.23 -7.00 4.08
C ALA A 139 20.66 -6.50 4.26
N ALA A 140 21.11 -6.38 5.51
CA ALA A 140 22.51 -6.04 5.77
C ALA A 140 23.42 -7.11 5.15
N HIS A 141 24.45 -6.69 4.44
CA HIS A 141 25.51 -7.59 4.03
C HIS A 141 26.18 -8.08 5.32
N PRO A 142 26.40 -9.38 5.52
CA PRO A 142 27.29 -9.80 6.58
C PRO A 142 28.64 -9.15 6.30
N SER A 143 29.06 -8.26 7.19
CA SER A 143 30.41 -7.68 7.13
C SER A 143 31.40 -8.83 7.23
N SER A 144 32.16 -9.01 6.16
CA SER A 144 33.28 -9.97 6.10
C SER A 144 34.35 -9.59 7.09
#